data_ed7bdc228af065f75655efb20b29cf25
#
_entry.id   ed7bdc228af065f75655efb20b29cf25
#
_cell.length_a   1.000
_cell.length_b   1.000
_cell.length_c   1.000
_cell.angle_alpha   90.00
_cell.angle_beta   90.00
_cell.angle_gamma   90.00
#
_symmetry.space_group_name_H-M   'P 1'
#
loop_
_entity.id
_entity.type
_entity.pdbx_description
1 polymer ?
#
loop_
_entity_poly.entity_id
_entity_poly.type
_entity_poly.pdbx_seq_one_letter_code
_entity_poly.pdbx_strand_id
1 'polypeptide(L)'
;MHDIETEVLVVGTGPGGGSMAALLSSYGIKNILINRYNWLASTPRAHITNQRTMEVLRDLGQEVEEEAYLFGTNQDLMGENVFCTSLAGEEIGRMKSWGKSPESRAEH
;
A
#
# COMPACT_ATOMS: atom_id res chain seq x y z
N MET A 1 -30.32 11.25 21.43
CA MET A 1 -28.91 11.09 20.95
C MET A 1 -28.70 9.61 20.73
N HIS A 2 -28.18 9.25 19.60
CA HIS A 2 -27.90 7.85 19.33
C HIS A 2 -26.39 7.61 19.53
N ASP A 3 -26.06 6.81 20.50
CA ASP A 3 -24.72 6.35 20.73
C ASP A 3 -24.46 5.13 19.85
N ILE A 4 -23.29 5.09 19.23
CA ILE A 4 -22.85 3.96 18.42
C ILE A 4 -21.73 3.25 19.18
N GLU A 5 -21.92 1.96 19.42
CA GLU A 5 -20.93 1.13 20.09
C GLU A 5 -20.16 0.27 19.07
N THR A 6 -18.87 0.20 19.26
CA THR A 6 -17.99 -0.65 18.45
C THR A 6 -16.84 -1.17 19.32
N GLU A 7 -16.24 -2.28 18.91
CA GLU A 7 -15.07 -2.82 19.57
C GLU A 7 -13.80 -2.01 19.26
N VAL A 8 -13.69 -1.52 18.03
CA VAL A 8 -12.53 -0.76 17.58
C VAL A 8 -12.97 0.45 16.77
N LEU A 9 -12.43 1.60 17.09
CA LEU A 9 -12.56 2.82 16.31
C LEU A 9 -11.26 3.10 15.58
N VAL A 10 -11.31 3.13 14.25
CA VAL A 10 -10.18 3.48 13.38
C VAL A 10 -10.33 4.92 12.93
N VAL A 11 -9.36 5.75 13.19
CA VAL A 11 -9.36 7.16 12.83
C VAL A 11 -8.39 7.41 11.68
N GLY A 12 -8.93 7.76 10.53
CA GLY A 12 -8.19 8.02 9.29
C GLY A 12 -8.34 6.90 8.26
N THR A 13 -8.64 7.27 7.03
CA THR A 13 -8.85 6.36 5.88
C THR A 13 -7.66 6.30 4.93
N GLY A 14 -6.47 6.61 5.41
CA GLY A 14 -5.24 6.38 4.67
C GLY A 14 -4.93 4.89 4.51
N PRO A 15 -3.83 4.52 3.86
CA PRO A 15 -3.47 3.12 3.65
C PRO A 15 -3.44 2.29 4.93
N GLY A 16 -2.92 2.86 6.02
CA GLY A 16 -2.87 2.18 7.32
C GLY A 16 -4.25 1.97 7.94
N GLY A 17 -5.05 3.03 8.03
CA GLY A 17 -6.39 2.95 8.60
C GLY A 17 -7.35 2.10 7.78
N GLY A 18 -7.33 2.26 6.47
CA GLY A 18 -8.14 1.45 5.56
C GLY A 18 -7.78 -0.03 5.63
N SER A 19 -6.50 -0.38 5.62
CA SER A 19 -6.03 -1.75 5.77
C SER A 19 -6.41 -2.34 7.13
N MET A 20 -6.26 -1.57 8.20
CA MET A 20 -6.65 -1.99 9.54
C MET A 20 -8.14 -2.32 9.61
N ALA A 21 -9.00 -1.43 9.12
CA ALA A 21 -10.45 -1.65 9.12
C ALA A 21 -10.84 -2.90 8.30
N ALA A 22 -10.21 -3.10 7.14
CA ALA A 22 -10.46 -4.26 6.31
C ALA A 22 -10.00 -5.56 7.00
N LEU A 23 -8.82 -5.58 7.62
CA LEU A 23 -8.33 -6.73 8.38
C LEU A 23 -9.21 -7.05 9.59
N LEU A 24 -9.60 -6.05 10.37
CA LEU A 24 -10.51 -6.23 11.49
C LEU A 24 -11.84 -6.85 11.03
N SER A 25 -12.38 -6.36 9.94
CA SER A 25 -13.61 -6.89 9.36
C SER A 25 -13.45 -8.33 8.87
N SER A 26 -12.31 -8.67 8.28
CA SER A 26 -12.01 -10.03 7.84
C SER A 26 -11.91 -11.02 9.02
N TYR A 27 -11.50 -10.57 10.18
CA TYR A 27 -11.48 -11.35 11.42
C TYR A 27 -12.80 -11.34 12.20
N GLY A 28 -13.83 -10.69 11.66
CA GLY A 28 -15.13 -10.59 12.31
C GLY A 28 -15.17 -9.62 13.50
N ILE A 29 -14.19 -8.73 13.62
CA ILE A 29 -14.13 -7.74 14.68
C ILE A 29 -14.90 -6.50 14.25
N LYS A 30 -15.91 -6.14 15.04
CA LYS A 30 -16.73 -4.96 14.76
C LYS A 30 -15.90 -3.69 14.86
N ASN A 31 -15.89 -2.90 13.82
CA ASN A 31 -15.12 -1.67 13.77
C ASN A 31 -15.87 -0.55 13.06
N ILE A 32 -15.50 0.67 13.35
CA ILE A 32 -15.96 1.87 12.69
C ILE A 32 -14.74 2.64 12.21
N LEU A 33 -14.74 3.00 10.94
CA LEU A 33 -13.71 3.82 10.31
C LEU A 33 -14.26 5.23 10.11
N ILE A 34 -13.59 6.22 10.68
CA ILE A 34 -13.95 7.63 10.50
C ILE A 34 -12.83 8.39 9.82
N ASN A 35 -13.20 9.38 9.05
CA ASN A 35 -12.26 10.24 8.36
C ASN A 35 -12.64 11.71 8.51
N ARG A 36 -11.63 12.55 8.52
CA ARG A 36 -11.78 14.00 8.57
C ARG A 36 -12.31 14.59 7.28
N TYR A 37 -12.03 13.95 6.15
CA TYR A 37 -12.37 14.42 4.82
C TYR A 37 -13.43 13.54 4.17
N ASN A 38 -14.27 14.15 3.32
CA ASN A 38 -15.35 13.44 2.64
C ASN A 38 -14.90 12.59 1.44
N TRP A 39 -13.64 12.72 1.02
CA TRP A 39 -13.11 12.07 -0.16
C TRP A 39 -11.64 11.70 0.01
N LEU A 40 -11.05 11.19 -1.04
CA LEU A 40 -9.63 10.86 -1.09
C LEU A 40 -8.75 12.10 -0.84
N ALA A 41 -7.48 11.90 -0.52
CA ALA A 41 -6.53 12.98 -0.35
C ALA A 41 -6.44 13.84 -1.62
N SER A 42 -6.39 15.16 -1.45
CA SER A 42 -6.30 16.11 -2.57
C SER A 42 -4.96 16.05 -3.30
N THR A 43 -3.93 15.57 -2.65
CA THR A 43 -2.60 15.37 -3.23
C THR A 43 -2.05 14.00 -2.84
N PRO A 44 -1.38 13.29 -3.76
CA PRO A 44 -0.71 12.05 -3.39
C PRO A 44 0.43 12.32 -2.41
N ARG A 45 0.47 11.55 -1.32
CA ARG A 45 1.52 11.64 -0.29
C ARG A 45 2.55 10.53 -0.40
N ALA A 46 2.17 9.44 -1.06
CA ALA A 46 3.04 8.33 -1.41
C ALA A 46 2.79 7.94 -2.86
N HIS A 47 3.80 7.41 -3.53
CA HIS A 47 3.71 7.03 -4.94
C HIS A 47 4.29 5.64 -5.22
N ILE A 48 4.89 5.01 -4.23
CA ILE A 48 5.50 3.69 -4.37
C ILE A 48 4.95 2.76 -3.31
N THR A 49 4.60 1.56 -3.74
CA THR A 49 4.18 0.45 -2.89
C THR A 49 5.26 -0.62 -2.94
N ASN A 50 5.86 -0.92 -1.80
CA ASN A 50 6.91 -1.94 -1.72
C ASN A 50 6.32 -3.34 -1.59
N GLN A 51 7.18 -4.36 -1.64
CA GLN A 51 6.78 -5.76 -1.59
C GLN A 51 6.05 -6.11 -0.29
N ARG A 52 6.50 -5.56 0.84
CA ARG A 52 5.83 -5.80 2.12
C ARG A 52 4.40 -5.28 2.15
N THR A 53 4.16 -4.13 1.55
CA THR A 53 2.80 -3.60 1.40
C THR A 53 1.96 -4.48 0.47
N MET A 54 2.55 -5.01 -0.60
CA MET A 54 1.86 -5.96 -1.48
C MET A 54 1.48 -7.26 -0.76
N GLU A 55 2.31 -7.76 0.16
CA GLU A 55 1.96 -8.90 1.01
C GLU A 55 0.73 -8.59 1.88
N VAL A 56 0.68 -7.40 2.48
CA VAL A 56 -0.49 -6.97 3.26
C VAL A 56 -1.75 -6.89 2.39
N LEU A 57 -1.64 -6.37 1.17
CA LEU A 57 -2.77 -6.33 0.23
C LEU A 57 -3.23 -7.73 -0.16
N ARG A 58 -2.31 -8.66 -0.32
CA ARG A 58 -2.63 -10.09 -0.57
C ARG A 58 -3.38 -10.72 0.62
N ASP A 59 -2.99 -10.39 1.84
CA ASP A 59 -3.67 -10.86 3.05
C ASP A 59 -5.10 -10.31 3.17
N LEU A 60 -5.36 -9.13 2.59
CA LEU A 60 -6.70 -8.56 2.49
C LEU A 60 -7.59 -9.27 1.47
N GLY A 61 -6.99 -9.86 0.43
CA GLY A 61 -7.67 -10.60 -0.62
C GLY A 61 -6.86 -10.59 -1.92
N GLN A 62 -6.91 -11.70 -2.64
CA GLN A 62 -6.19 -11.81 -3.91
C GLN A 62 -6.63 -10.74 -4.92
N GLU A 63 -7.91 -10.45 -4.97
CA GLU A 63 -8.47 -9.40 -5.83
C GLU A 63 -7.92 -8.00 -5.50
N VAL A 64 -7.63 -7.73 -4.23
CA VAL A 64 -7.04 -6.45 -3.80
C VAL A 64 -5.61 -6.31 -4.33
N GLU A 65 -4.84 -7.37 -4.24
CA GLU A 65 -3.48 -7.42 -4.80
C GLU A 65 -3.51 -7.28 -6.33
N GLU A 66 -4.39 -8.00 -7.00
CA GLU A 66 -4.53 -7.96 -8.46
C GLU A 66 -4.92 -6.57 -8.96
N GLU A 67 -5.85 -5.88 -8.30
CA GLU A 67 -6.19 -4.49 -8.61
C GLU A 67 -5.01 -3.54 -8.41
N ALA A 68 -4.25 -3.71 -7.34
CA ALA A 68 -3.06 -2.89 -7.09
C ALA A 68 -2.02 -3.03 -8.22
N TYR A 69 -1.84 -4.24 -8.75
CA TYR A 69 -0.98 -4.46 -9.93
C TYR A 69 -1.59 -3.89 -11.20
N LEU A 70 -2.90 -4.00 -11.38
CA LEU A 70 -3.58 -3.51 -12.58
C LEU A 70 -3.50 -1.99 -12.72
N PHE A 71 -3.74 -1.27 -11.63
CA PHE A 71 -3.72 0.20 -11.62
C PHE A 71 -2.35 0.81 -11.34
N GLY A 72 -1.37 0.00 -10.97
CA GLY A 72 0.01 0.46 -10.80
C GLY A 72 0.70 0.81 -12.12
N THR A 73 1.81 1.52 -12.01
CA THR A 73 2.62 1.91 -13.16
C THR A 73 3.05 0.69 -14.00
N ASN A 74 3.05 0.84 -15.31
CA ASN A 74 3.54 -0.19 -16.22
C ASN A 74 5.00 -0.54 -15.90
N GLN A 75 5.32 -1.83 -15.94
CA GLN A 75 6.66 -2.36 -15.65
C GLN A 75 7.76 -1.68 -16.48
N ASP A 76 7.49 -1.40 -17.75
CA ASP A 76 8.45 -0.78 -18.66
C ASP A 76 8.81 0.67 -18.25
N LEU A 77 7.99 1.28 -17.38
CA LEU A 77 8.21 2.61 -16.85
C LEU A 77 8.81 2.60 -15.44
N MET A 78 9.04 1.43 -14.87
CA MET A 78 9.60 1.27 -13.52
C MET A 78 11.12 1.18 -13.61
N GLY A 79 11.80 2.04 -12.86
CA GLY A 79 13.25 2.02 -12.73
C GLY A 79 13.74 1.13 -11.59
N GLU A 80 14.98 1.31 -11.24
CA GLU A 80 15.66 0.64 -10.14
C GLU A 80 15.96 1.63 -9.00
N ASN A 81 16.14 1.11 -7.80
CA ASN A 81 16.76 1.86 -6.72
C ASN A 81 18.27 1.91 -6.94
N VAL A 82 18.79 3.11 -7.03
CA VAL A 82 20.21 3.34 -7.19
C VAL A 82 20.76 3.90 -5.88
N PHE A 83 21.75 3.22 -5.34
CA PHE A 83 22.50 3.69 -4.20
C PHE A 83 23.78 4.35 -4.69
N CYS A 84 23.99 5.60 -4.35
CA CYS A 84 25.14 6.37 -4.81
C CYS A 84 25.62 7.34 -3.72
N THR A 85 26.83 7.84 -3.86
CA THR A 85 27.41 8.82 -2.95
C THR A 85 26.76 10.19 -3.09
N SER A 86 26.34 10.54 -4.32
CA SER A 86 25.56 11.73 -4.67
C SER A 86 24.96 11.52 -6.05
N LEU A 87 24.06 12.43 -6.50
CA LEU A 87 23.45 12.33 -7.84
C LEU A 87 24.47 12.29 -9.00
N ALA A 88 25.60 12.97 -8.83
CA ALA A 88 26.68 12.97 -9.83
C ALA A 88 27.90 12.17 -9.35
N GLY A 89 27.77 11.42 -8.25
CA GLY A 89 28.85 10.68 -7.63
C GLY A 89 28.96 9.25 -8.10
N GLU A 90 29.65 8.46 -7.30
CA GLU A 90 29.91 7.04 -7.56
C GLU A 90 28.66 6.21 -7.23
N GLU A 91 28.29 5.31 -8.12
CA GLU A 91 27.26 4.32 -7.89
C GLU A 91 27.80 3.19 -7.02
N ILE A 92 27.11 2.92 -5.92
CA ILE A 92 27.45 1.85 -4.97
C ILE A 92 26.76 0.55 -5.39
N GLY A 93 25.52 0.64 -5.87
CA GLY A 93 24.76 -0.52 -6.28
C GLY A 93 23.37 -0.19 -6.80
N ARG A 94 22.72 -1.19 -7.37
CA ARG A 94 21.34 -1.12 -7.87
C ARG A 94 20.55 -2.32 -7.39
N MET A 95 19.25 -2.13 -7.19
CA MET A 95 18.33 -3.21 -6.92
C MET A 95 16.95 -2.92 -7.48
N LYS A 96 16.28 -3.95 -7.93
CA LYS A 96 14.85 -3.91 -8.28
C LYS A 96 14.04 -4.05 -7.00
N SER A 97 13.50 -2.96 -6.50
CA SER A 97 12.75 -2.94 -5.24
C SER A 97 11.23 -2.96 -5.43
N TRP A 98 10.79 -2.81 -6.66
CA TRP A 98 9.39 -2.80 -7.05
C TRP A 98 9.24 -3.19 -8.51
N GLY A 99 8.00 -3.38 -8.91
CA GLY A 99 7.66 -3.80 -10.24
C GLY A 99 6.71 -4.98 -10.22
N LYS A 100 6.12 -5.28 -11.33
CA LYS A 100 5.10 -6.32 -11.50
C LYS A 100 5.49 -7.41 -12.52
N SER A 101 6.74 -7.44 -12.96
CA SER A 101 7.19 -8.53 -13.82
C SER A 101 7.16 -9.87 -13.06
N PRO A 102 6.93 -10.99 -13.72
CA PRO A 102 7.00 -12.31 -13.10
C PRO A 102 8.32 -12.55 -12.36
N GLU A 103 9.42 -12.05 -12.91
CA GLU A 103 10.76 -12.17 -12.32
C GLU A 103 10.84 -11.38 -11.01
N SER A 104 10.41 -10.11 -11.00
CA SER A 104 10.42 -9.29 -9.78
C SER A 104 9.47 -9.81 -8.70
N ARG A 105 8.40 -10.53 -9.08
CA ARG A 105 7.48 -11.18 -8.15
C ARG A 105 8.02 -12.49 -7.58
N ALA A 106 8.88 -13.18 -8.31
CA ALA A 106 9.47 -14.45 -7.90
C ALA A 106 10.66 -14.28 -6.94
N GLU A 107 11.29 -13.09 -6.93
CA GLU A 107 12.41 -12.76 -6.03
C GLU A 107 11.96 -12.41 -4.59
N HIS A 108 10.66 -12.35 -4.35
CA HIS A 108 10.03 -11.93 -3.08
C HIS A 108 8.84 -12.85 -2.73
#